data_69b9f7514aa6d7cc83562fb9d276c43e
#
_entry.id   69b9f7514aa6d7cc83562fb9d276c43e
#
_cell.length_a   1.000
_cell.length_b   1.000
_cell.length_c   1.000
_cell.angle_alpha   90.00
_cell.angle_beta   90.00
_cell.angle_gamma   90.00
#
_symmetry.space_group_name_H-M   'P 1'
#
loop_
_entity.id
_entity.type
_entity.pdbx_description
1 polymer ?
#
loop_
_entity_poly.entity_id
_entity_poly.type
_entity_poly.pdbx_seq_one_letter_code
_entity_poly.pdbx_strand_id
1 'polypeptide(L)'
;MHHKIMLTADRTLFSEYRNIPLLQFLGCAPSERLPKFIFDFFSPYTMMEDGFPVKAPYDLRLVESLMINAAGKGNVSVVTPKNIANYVDDETEIVGISTMDPLGLGPVTMMFTNAGRQTGYTKFYFYELLRELNRIRSYGKKFKIVVGGPGAWQLEIRPNSVEELGIDHIIIGETEHVMPQLMDDIMQGSAKKIIKTRGYPEISQIPNIQGATMHGLLEMNRGCGRNCEYCAPNLRSARNLPIEHIMKNIDVNVKYGVTSVWAQSEDIFLYGLEDHRRMNPNWDALFELFSSIVNHDGVTHTNPTHGTISAPASNPEAFSKLSRIMKASPDNIIGLQPGLETGSVRLTKSFMPRKALPFSDDEWPEVVFQGTKVLNENYWVPAYTAIMGLPGETNDDVLDTIRLIDRLERELPERIGERAHWTVTVLSFVPMAALSNDEFFDIESQLTEERFYLLYRTWRHIILEVDSLLPTFIKSPITRAFTYRILKFGAKKLIDAIAEWGRNKGYDPERALLISA
;
A
#
# COMPACT_ATOMS: atom_id res chain seq x y z
N MET A 1 -4.50 2.87 34.27
CA MET A 1 -5.41 1.89 33.67
C MET A 1 -4.56 0.69 33.30
N HIS A 2 -4.97 -0.49 33.76
CA HIS A 2 -4.29 -1.73 33.46
C HIS A 2 -4.98 -2.38 32.25
N HIS A 3 -4.22 -2.71 31.23
CA HIS A 3 -4.77 -3.33 30.03
C HIS A 3 -4.11 -4.69 29.78
N LYS A 4 -4.92 -5.72 29.63
CA LYS A 4 -4.46 -7.09 29.39
C LYS A 4 -3.89 -7.26 27.97
N ILE A 5 -4.42 -6.51 27.00
CA ILE A 5 -4.06 -6.59 25.59
C ILE A 5 -3.62 -5.22 25.10
N MET A 6 -2.36 -5.12 24.72
CA MET A 6 -1.78 -3.95 24.07
C MET A 6 -1.66 -4.23 22.58
N LEU A 7 -2.17 -3.32 21.75
CA LEU A 7 -2.05 -3.39 20.31
C LEU A 7 -1.14 -2.27 19.79
N THR A 8 -0.23 -2.59 18.90
CA THR A 8 0.71 -1.62 18.33
C THR A 8 1.12 -2.01 16.91
N ALA A 9 1.91 -1.16 16.29
CA ALA A 9 2.57 -1.39 15.00
C ALA A 9 3.93 -0.69 15.02
N ASP A 10 4.77 -0.92 14.02
CA ASP A 10 6.00 -0.13 13.92
C ASP A 10 5.71 1.35 13.65
N ARG A 11 6.72 2.20 13.84
CA ARG A 11 6.58 3.65 13.72
C ARG A 11 6.08 4.11 12.35
N THR A 12 6.46 3.42 11.27
CA THR A 12 6.11 3.86 9.91
C THR A 12 4.60 3.85 9.70
N LEU A 13 3.89 2.93 10.34
CA LEU A 13 2.44 2.80 10.28
C LEU A 13 1.69 3.83 11.15
N PHE A 14 2.35 4.44 12.15
CA PHE A 14 1.82 5.54 12.95
C PHE A 14 2.26 6.93 12.46
N SER A 15 2.86 7.02 11.26
CA SER A 15 3.35 8.26 10.69
C SER A 15 2.33 8.92 9.77
N GLU A 16 2.15 10.22 9.92
CA GLU A 16 1.20 11.02 9.12
C GLU A 16 1.75 11.40 7.75
N TYR A 17 3.05 11.26 7.51
CA TYR A 17 3.73 11.61 6.25
C TYR A 17 3.31 12.97 5.67
N ARG A 18 2.97 13.93 6.56
CA ARG A 18 2.47 15.28 6.24
C ARG A 18 1.29 15.30 5.27
N ASN A 19 0.52 14.22 5.24
CA ASN A 19 -0.61 14.00 4.33
C ASN A 19 -0.22 14.05 2.84
N ILE A 20 1.04 13.74 2.51
CA ILE A 20 1.53 13.63 1.13
C ILE A 20 1.71 12.15 0.81
N PRO A 21 0.89 11.55 -0.08
CA PRO A 21 0.92 10.11 -0.37
C PRO A 21 2.30 9.59 -0.79
N LEU A 22 3.03 10.36 -1.63
CA LEU A 22 4.36 9.98 -2.09
C LEU A 22 5.37 9.80 -0.94
N LEU A 23 5.21 10.53 0.16
CA LEU A 23 6.12 10.41 1.31
C LEU A 23 5.95 9.10 2.09
N GLN A 24 4.88 8.35 1.89
CA GLN A 24 4.71 7.03 2.50
C GLN A 24 5.81 6.05 2.04
N PHE A 25 6.33 6.22 0.83
CA PHE A 25 7.49 5.46 0.34
C PHE A 25 8.78 5.67 1.14
N LEU A 26 8.87 6.72 1.97
CA LEU A 26 10.01 6.91 2.87
C LEU A 26 10.17 5.75 3.87
N GLY A 27 9.07 5.06 4.22
CA GLY A 27 9.14 3.84 5.01
C GLY A 27 9.99 2.73 4.37
N CYS A 28 10.03 2.69 3.04
CA CYS A 28 10.83 1.74 2.25
C CYS A 28 12.27 2.22 1.98
N ALA A 29 12.57 3.51 2.24
CA ALA A 29 13.88 4.08 1.98
C ALA A 29 14.96 3.49 2.90
N PRO A 30 16.20 3.28 2.39
CA PRO A 30 17.28 2.74 3.20
C PRO A 30 17.76 3.73 4.28
N SER A 31 17.79 3.27 5.53
CA SER A 31 18.20 4.06 6.68
C SER A 31 19.69 4.47 6.63
N GLU A 32 20.51 3.76 5.87
CA GLU A 32 21.91 4.07 5.63
C GLU A 32 22.10 5.27 4.68
N ARG A 33 21.09 5.57 3.85
CA ARG A 33 21.15 6.68 2.88
C ARG A 33 20.28 7.87 3.26
N LEU A 34 19.15 7.63 3.89
CA LEU A 34 18.24 8.67 4.37
C LEU A 34 18.47 8.90 5.87
N PRO A 35 19.09 10.03 6.29
CA PRO A 35 19.31 10.30 7.71
C PRO A 35 18.01 10.32 8.52
N LYS A 36 18.05 9.74 9.72
CA LYS A 36 16.88 9.60 10.61
C LYS A 36 16.17 10.94 10.87
N PHE A 37 16.89 12.04 11.05
CA PHE A 37 16.26 13.34 11.29
C PHE A 37 15.45 13.85 10.10
N ILE A 38 15.84 13.50 8.86
CA ILE A 38 15.08 13.80 7.64
C ILE A 38 13.81 12.92 7.60
N PHE A 39 13.97 11.63 7.87
CA PHE A 39 12.81 10.74 7.99
C PHE A 39 11.82 11.27 9.04
N ASP A 40 12.30 11.60 10.23
CA ASP A 40 11.48 12.11 11.35
C ASP A 40 10.74 13.41 11.00
N PHE A 41 11.38 14.29 10.24
CA PHE A 41 10.77 15.54 9.79
C PHE A 41 9.59 15.30 8.82
N PHE A 42 9.74 14.36 7.89
CA PHE A 42 8.70 14.07 6.89
C PHE A 42 7.64 13.07 7.39
N SER A 43 7.92 12.31 8.43
CA SER A 43 7.04 11.30 9.01
C SER A 43 6.72 11.57 10.49
N PRO A 44 6.05 12.71 10.81
CA PRO A 44 5.63 12.96 12.19
C PRO A 44 4.66 11.89 12.67
N TYR A 45 4.71 11.58 13.98
CA TYR A 45 3.70 10.73 14.60
C TYR A 45 2.31 11.33 14.50
N THR A 46 1.29 10.46 14.51
CA THR A 46 -0.10 10.85 14.72
C THR A 46 -0.27 11.63 16.03
N MET A 47 -1.31 12.45 16.07
CA MET A 47 -1.70 13.19 17.28
C MET A 47 -1.99 12.22 18.42
N MET A 48 -1.59 12.63 19.63
CA MET A 48 -1.82 11.89 20.87
C MET A 48 -2.81 12.63 21.74
N GLU A 49 -3.73 11.91 22.38
CA GLU A 49 -4.66 12.41 23.39
C GLU A 49 -4.59 11.50 24.61
N ASP A 50 -4.38 12.06 25.79
CA ASP A 50 -4.21 11.33 27.06
C ASP A 50 -3.17 10.17 27.00
N GLY A 51 -2.16 10.31 26.14
CA GLY A 51 -1.09 9.32 25.97
C GLY A 51 -1.37 8.24 24.93
N PHE A 52 -2.57 8.21 24.33
CA PHE A 52 -2.98 7.25 23.31
C PHE A 52 -3.05 7.90 21.92
N PRO A 53 -2.82 7.16 20.84
CA PRO A 53 -2.94 7.68 19.48
C PRO A 53 -4.41 7.91 19.10
N VAL A 54 -4.72 9.12 18.64
CA VAL A 54 -6.06 9.45 18.12
C VAL A 54 -6.37 8.60 16.90
N LYS A 55 -5.39 8.41 16.02
CA LYS A 55 -5.51 7.58 14.81
C LYS A 55 -4.55 6.40 14.86
N ALA A 56 -4.96 5.27 14.29
CA ALA A 56 -4.13 4.07 14.16
C ALA A 56 -4.35 3.39 12.79
N PRO A 57 -3.47 2.46 12.36
CA PRO A 57 -3.70 1.66 11.17
C PRO A 57 -5.08 1.00 11.16
N TYR A 58 -5.72 0.92 10.00
CA TYR A 58 -7.08 0.38 9.87
C TYR A 58 -7.19 -1.08 10.35
N ASP A 59 -6.26 -1.93 9.93
CA ASP A 59 -6.20 -3.33 10.36
C ASP A 59 -6.02 -3.47 11.87
N LEU A 60 -5.23 -2.59 12.49
CA LEU A 60 -5.07 -2.55 13.94
C LEU A 60 -6.38 -2.12 14.64
N ARG A 61 -7.15 -1.19 14.05
CA ARG A 61 -8.47 -0.80 14.56
C ARG A 61 -9.52 -1.92 14.43
N LEU A 62 -9.42 -2.75 13.38
CA LEU A 62 -10.27 -3.95 13.28
C LEU A 62 -9.93 -4.96 14.38
N VAL A 63 -8.64 -5.25 14.57
CA VAL A 63 -8.18 -6.15 15.65
C VAL A 63 -8.57 -5.61 17.03
N GLU A 64 -8.44 -4.30 17.26
CA GLU A 64 -8.92 -3.65 18.48
C GLU A 64 -10.41 -3.95 18.71
N SER A 65 -11.24 -3.77 17.71
CA SER A 65 -12.69 -4.02 17.82
C SER A 65 -13.00 -5.48 18.11
N LEU A 66 -12.28 -6.42 17.47
CA LEU A 66 -12.42 -7.86 17.75
C LEU A 66 -12.03 -8.19 19.20
N MET A 67 -10.91 -7.63 19.68
CA MET A 67 -10.41 -7.84 21.05
C MET A 67 -11.35 -7.22 22.09
N ILE A 68 -11.90 -6.03 21.84
CA ILE A 68 -12.88 -5.39 22.73
C ILE A 68 -14.14 -6.25 22.83
N ASN A 69 -14.60 -6.84 21.73
CA ASN A 69 -15.77 -7.73 21.75
C ASN A 69 -15.49 -9.03 22.55
N ALA A 70 -14.26 -9.53 22.52
CA ALA A 70 -13.88 -10.76 23.22
C ALA A 70 -13.52 -10.52 24.70
N ALA A 71 -12.73 -9.49 24.99
CA ALA A 71 -12.14 -9.27 26.31
C ALA A 71 -12.75 -8.10 27.11
N GLY A 72 -13.57 -7.27 26.46
CA GLY A 72 -14.15 -6.06 27.04
C GLY A 72 -13.28 -4.81 26.85
N LYS A 73 -13.91 -3.65 26.70
CA LYS A 73 -13.28 -2.38 26.31
C LYS A 73 -12.16 -1.93 27.26
N GLY A 74 -12.28 -2.17 28.56
CA GLY A 74 -11.29 -1.78 29.57
C GLY A 74 -9.99 -2.59 29.53
N ASN A 75 -9.96 -3.71 28.81
CA ASN A 75 -8.83 -4.62 28.74
C ASN A 75 -7.96 -4.47 27.49
N VAL A 76 -8.35 -3.61 26.55
CA VAL A 76 -7.68 -3.47 25.25
C VAL A 76 -7.27 -2.02 25.02
N SER A 77 -6.05 -1.78 24.59
CA SER A 77 -5.56 -0.46 24.18
C SER A 77 -4.67 -0.50 22.95
N VAL A 78 -4.82 0.51 22.11
CA VAL A 78 -3.86 0.79 21.03
C VAL A 78 -2.86 1.81 21.53
N VAL A 79 -1.56 1.50 21.41
CA VAL A 79 -0.46 2.36 21.84
C VAL A 79 0.57 2.51 20.75
N THR A 80 1.25 3.66 20.68
CA THR A 80 2.37 3.84 19.75
C THR A 80 3.61 3.12 20.27
N PRO A 81 4.53 2.67 19.39
CA PRO A 81 5.78 2.03 19.82
C PRO A 81 6.61 2.92 20.75
N LYS A 82 6.53 4.25 20.58
CA LYS A 82 7.23 5.22 21.44
C LYS A 82 6.78 5.14 22.91
N ASN A 83 5.51 4.83 23.14
CA ASN A 83 4.90 4.87 24.47
C ASN A 83 4.68 3.48 25.07
N ILE A 84 4.99 2.40 24.35
CA ILE A 84 4.66 1.02 24.75
C ILE A 84 5.21 0.68 26.15
N ALA A 85 6.43 1.12 26.45
CA ALA A 85 7.07 0.85 27.73
C ALA A 85 6.36 1.50 28.93
N ASN A 86 5.57 2.55 28.70
CA ASN A 86 4.84 3.24 29.77
C ASN A 86 3.54 2.54 30.16
N TYR A 87 3.05 1.64 29.30
CA TYR A 87 1.74 1.01 29.45
C TYR A 87 1.79 -0.50 29.68
N VAL A 88 2.89 -1.16 29.28
CA VAL A 88 3.09 -2.60 29.58
C VAL A 88 3.40 -2.76 31.06
N ASP A 89 2.54 -3.46 31.79
CA ASP A 89 2.66 -3.73 33.22
C ASP A 89 2.56 -5.24 33.56
N ASP A 90 2.37 -5.59 34.82
CA ASP A 90 2.29 -6.99 35.26
C ASP A 90 0.97 -7.67 34.87
N GLU A 91 -0.07 -6.91 34.53
CA GLU A 91 -1.35 -7.42 34.07
C GLU A 91 -1.41 -7.60 32.56
N THR A 92 -0.42 -7.09 31.81
CA THR A 92 -0.35 -7.25 30.37
C THR A 92 -0.05 -8.70 30.02
N GLU A 93 -0.96 -9.33 29.29
CA GLU A 93 -0.88 -10.73 28.86
C GLU A 93 -0.44 -10.87 27.41
N ILE A 94 -0.85 -9.93 26.54
CA ILE A 94 -0.54 -9.95 25.10
C ILE A 94 -0.12 -8.55 24.63
N VAL A 95 0.92 -8.53 23.80
CA VAL A 95 1.25 -7.40 22.92
C VAL A 95 1.08 -7.86 21.47
N GLY A 96 -0.02 -7.39 20.84
CA GLY A 96 -0.33 -7.63 19.44
C GLY A 96 0.31 -6.58 18.53
N ILE A 97 0.99 -7.01 17.47
CA ILE A 97 1.70 -6.14 16.55
C ILE A 97 1.15 -6.36 15.13
N SER A 98 0.63 -5.30 14.52
CA SER A 98 0.35 -5.29 13.09
C SER A 98 1.59 -4.89 12.30
N THR A 99 1.82 -5.57 11.15
CA THR A 99 2.97 -5.32 10.28
C THR A 99 2.59 -5.22 8.81
N MET A 100 3.31 -4.35 8.08
CA MET A 100 3.20 -4.27 6.61
C MET A 100 4.44 -4.87 5.93
N ASP A 101 5.64 -4.54 6.41
CA ASP A 101 6.90 -4.95 5.78
C ASP A 101 8.02 -5.17 6.83
N PRO A 102 7.82 -6.13 7.78
CA PRO A 102 8.64 -6.29 8.98
C PRO A 102 10.09 -6.68 8.71
N LEU A 103 10.37 -7.39 7.63
CA LEU A 103 11.73 -7.79 7.26
C LEU A 103 12.29 -7.06 6.05
N GLY A 104 11.54 -6.09 5.49
CA GLY A 104 11.94 -5.32 4.31
C GLY A 104 11.92 -6.16 3.03
N LEU A 105 11.05 -7.17 2.94
CA LEU A 105 10.91 -8.05 1.78
C LEU A 105 9.77 -7.62 0.85
N GLY A 106 9.09 -6.52 1.13
CA GLY A 106 8.07 -5.97 0.24
C GLY A 106 8.66 -5.48 -1.08
N PRO A 107 7.90 -5.54 -2.20
CA PRO A 107 8.39 -5.21 -3.54
C PRO A 107 9.06 -3.84 -3.67
N VAL A 108 8.51 -2.82 -3.00
CA VAL A 108 9.07 -1.46 -2.98
C VAL A 108 10.39 -1.44 -2.20
N THR A 109 10.39 -2.02 -1.00
CA THR A 109 11.59 -2.03 -0.13
C THR A 109 12.71 -2.82 -0.78
N MET A 110 12.43 -3.97 -1.38
CA MET A 110 13.43 -4.75 -2.11
C MET A 110 14.09 -3.93 -3.24
N MET A 111 13.29 -3.15 -3.98
CA MET A 111 13.82 -2.26 -5.02
C MET A 111 14.70 -1.14 -4.42
N PHE A 112 14.23 -0.47 -3.37
CA PHE A 112 14.91 0.71 -2.80
C PHE A 112 16.15 0.36 -1.98
N THR A 113 16.18 -0.84 -1.40
CA THR A 113 17.26 -1.32 -0.55
C THR A 113 18.29 -2.19 -1.27
N ASN A 114 18.29 -2.18 -2.59
CA ASN A 114 19.18 -3.00 -3.41
C ASN A 114 19.06 -4.49 -3.05
N ALA A 115 17.86 -5.04 -3.24
CA ALA A 115 17.51 -6.43 -2.92
C ALA A 115 17.80 -6.80 -1.43
N GLY A 116 17.47 -5.89 -0.52
CA GLY A 116 17.60 -6.11 0.93
C GLY A 116 19.02 -5.98 1.48
N ARG A 117 20.01 -5.52 0.67
CA ARG A 117 21.39 -5.26 1.14
C ARG A 117 21.50 -4.05 2.05
N GLN A 118 20.53 -3.16 2.00
CA GLN A 118 20.35 -2.02 2.90
C GLN A 118 19.07 -2.22 3.72
N THR A 119 18.93 -1.49 4.81
CA THR A 119 17.81 -1.63 5.76
C THR A 119 16.75 -0.58 5.52
N GLY A 120 15.57 -0.98 5.03
CA GLY A 120 14.41 -0.08 4.95
C GLY A 120 13.92 0.38 6.33
N TYR A 121 13.37 1.59 6.44
CA TYR A 121 12.87 2.12 7.71
C TYR A 121 11.74 1.27 8.31
N THR A 122 10.93 0.58 7.52
CA THR A 122 9.92 -0.39 7.99
C THR A 122 10.59 -1.48 8.84
N LYS A 123 11.60 -2.16 8.29
CA LYS A 123 12.39 -3.15 9.01
C LYS A 123 13.11 -2.55 10.22
N PHE A 124 13.75 -1.40 10.05
CA PHE A 124 14.48 -0.72 11.13
C PHE A 124 13.59 -0.49 12.35
N TYR A 125 12.40 0.10 12.18
CA TYR A 125 11.49 0.41 13.28
C TYR A 125 10.75 -0.81 13.82
N PHE A 126 10.51 -1.84 13.01
CA PHE A 126 9.98 -3.10 13.50
C PHE A 126 10.98 -3.78 14.46
N TYR A 127 12.26 -3.79 14.10
CA TYR A 127 13.33 -4.32 14.96
C TYR A 127 13.53 -3.46 16.22
N GLU A 128 13.42 -2.13 16.14
CA GLU A 128 13.45 -1.26 17.32
C GLU A 128 12.33 -1.60 18.29
N LEU A 129 11.10 -1.76 17.81
CA LEU A 129 9.94 -2.13 18.61
C LEU A 129 10.17 -3.46 19.36
N LEU A 130 10.61 -4.49 18.63
CA LEU A 130 10.83 -5.81 19.24
C LEU A 130 12.00 -5.81 20.23
N ARG A 131 13.06 -5.07 19.97
CA ARG A 131 14.14 -4.87 20.96
C ARG A 131 13.63 -4.24 22.23
N GLU A 132 12.78 -3.23 22.14
CA GLU A 132 12.17 -2.58 23.31
C GLU A 132 11.26 -3.55 24.07
N LEU A 133 10.41 -4.31 23.40
CA LEU A 133 9.56 -5.31 24.04
C LEU A 133 10.36 -6.40 24.76
N ASN A 134 11.44 -6.91 24.14
CA ASN A 134 12.32 -7.89 24.76
C ASN A 134 13.10 -7.27 25.96
N ARG A 135 13.45 -5.99 25.87
CA ARG A 135 14.02 -5.26 27.02
C ARG A 135 13.03 -5.21 28.19
N ILE A 136 11.75 -4.89 27.93
CA ILE A 136 10.70 -4.89 28.95
C ILE A 136 10.56 -6.28 29.59
N ARG A 137 10.59 -7.35 28.79
CA ARG A 137 10.58 -8.74 29.29
C ARG A 137 11.79 -9.06 30.19
N SER A 138 12.97 -8.54 29.85
CA SER A 138 14.19 -8.76 30.66
C SER A 138 14.11 -8.15 32.05
N TYR A 139 13.22 -7.19 32.28
CA TYR A 139 12.88 -6.64 33.61
C TYR A 139 11.79 -7.43 34.34
N GLY A 140 11.46 -8.64 33.87
CA GLY A 140 10.55 -9.56 34.55
C GLY A 140 9.09 -9.51 34.12
N LYS A 141 8.72 -8.64 33.16
CA LYS A 141 7.35 -8.62 32.62
C LYS A 141 7.06 -9.84 31.78
N LYS A 142 5.85 -10.41 31.93
CA LYS A 142 5.47 -11.67 31.28
C LYS A 142 4.26 -11.43 30.37
N PHE A 143 4.51 -11.31 29.08
CA PHE A 143 3.46 -11.20 28.07
C PHE A 143 3.86 -11.95 26.80
N LYS A 144 2.88 -12.31 25.97
CA LYS A 144 3.11 -12.90 24.65
C LYS A 144 3.23 -11.82 23.59
N ILE A 145 4.20 -11.93 22.69
CA ILE A 145 4.30 -11.10 21.49
C ILE A 145 3.65 -11.86 20.34
N VAL A 146 2.56 -11.30 19.82
CA VAL A 146 1.78 -11.86 18.71
C VAL A 146 1.86 -10.92 17.53
N VAL A 147 2.35 -11.40 16.39
CA VAL A 147 2.54 -10.59 15.19
C VAL A 147 1.57 -11.04 14.10
N GLY A 148 0.84 -10.09 13.53
CA GLY A 148 -0.07 -10.29 12.41
C GLY A 148 0.02 -9.16 11.39
N GLY A 149 -1.03 -9.03 10.58
CA GLY A 149 -1.12 -8.01 9.54
C GLY A 149 -0.59 -8.45 8.18
N PRO A 150 -0.70 -7.59 7.14
CA PRO A 150 -0.38 -7.93 5.75
C PRO A 150 1.06 -8.40 5.52
N GLY A 151 2.01 -7.98 6.36
CA GLY A 151 3.43 -8.33 6.26
C GLY A 151 3.84 -9.64 6.97
N ALA A 152 2.96 -10.28 7.72
CA ALA A 152 3.29 -11.44 8.55
C ALA A 152 3.85 -12.65 7.75
N TRP A 153 3.52 -12.77 6.47
CA TRP A 153 4.07 -13.80 5.57
C TRP A 153 5.60 -13.77 5.49
N GLN A 154 6.23 -12.61 5.66
CA GLN A 154 7.70 -12.47 5.62
C GLN A 154 8.37 -13.23 6.75
N LEU A 155 7.74 -13.25 7.92
CA LEU A 155 8.22 -13.99 9.08
C LEU A 155 8.08 -15.51 8.89
N GLU A 156 7.08 -15.96 8.13
CA GLU A 156 6.95 -17.38 7.78
C GLU A 156 8.09 -17.88 6.90
N ILE A 157 8.47 -17.11 5.87
CA ILE A 157 9.56 -17.48 4.96
C ILE A 157 10.95 -17.26 5.57
N ARG A 158 11.03 -16.60 6.73
CA ARG A 158 12.27 -16.39 7.50
C ARG A 158 12.08 -16.80 8.97
N PRO A 159 11.83 -18.11 9.25
CA PRO A 159 11.44 -18.57 10.59
C PRO A 159 12.50 -18.30 11.66
N ASN A 160 13.78 -18.28 11.31
CA ASN A 160 14.85 -17.92 12.25
C ASN A 160 14.67 -16.51 12.83
N SER A 161 14.18 -15.57 12.04
CA SER A 161 13.91 -14.20 12.51
C SER A 161 12.86 -14.16 13.61
N VAL A 162 11.93 -15.10 13.64
CA VAL A 162 10.88 -15.19 14.68
C VAL A 162 11.49 -15.48 16.04
N GLU A 163 12.48 -16.38 16.08
CA GLU A 163 13.17 -16.75 17.33
C GLU A 163 14.12 -15.65 17.77
N GLU A 164 14.93 -15.13 16.87
CA GLU A 164 15.87 -14.03 17.12
C GLU A 164 15.16 -12.78 17.65
N LEU A 165 13.96 -12.49 17.16
CA LEU A 165 13.17 -11.33 17.56
C LEU A 165 12.29 -11.58 18.79
N GLY A 166 12.29 -12.79 19.35
CA GLY A 166 11.51 -13.14 20.54
C GLY A 166 10.00 -13.12 20.32
N ILE A 167 9.53 -13.41 19.10
CA ILE A 167 8.12 -13.47 18.76
C ILE A 167 7.55 -14.81 19.22
N ASP A 168 6.42 -14.80 19.96
CA ASP A 168 5.78 -16.03 20.43
C ASP A 168 4.89 -16.64 19.36
N HIS A 169 4.06 -15.84 18.70
CA HIS A 169 3.13 -16.33 17.69
C HIS A 169 3.07 -15.40 16.47
N ILE A 170 2.90 -16.00 15.29
CA ILE A 170 2.63 -15.30 14.03
C ILE A 170 1.27 -15.76 13.54
N ILE A 171 0.43 -14.80 13.11
CA ILE A 171 -0.89 -15.05 12.55
C ILE A 171 -0.91 -14.59 11.10
N ILE A 172 -1.25 -15.50 10.18
CA ILE A 172 -1.32 -15.26 8.74
C ILE A 172 -2.74 -15.56 8.24
N GLY A 173 -3.36 -14.59 7.59
CA GLY A 173 -4.70 -14.67 7.05
C GLY A 173 -5.72 -13.85 7.84
N GLU A 174 -6.98 -13.92 7.41
CA GLU A 174 -8.08 -13.18 8.02
C GLU A 174 -8.53 -13.88 9.32
N THR A 175 -8.77 -13.13 10.38
CA THR A 175 -8.90 -13.69 11.73
C THR A 175 -10.29 -13.52 12.35
N GLU A 176 -11.16 -12.72 11.76
CA GLU A 176 -12.43 -12.31 12.35
C GLU A 176 -13.32 -13.48 12.78
N HIS A 177 -13.33 -14.55 11.99
CA HIS A 177 -14.14 -15.75 12.24
C HIS A 177 -13.54 -16.73 13.26
N VAL A 178 -12.24 -16.58 13.59
CA VAL A 178 -11.53 -17.51 14.49
C VAL A 178 -10.98 -16.84 15.74
N MET A 179 -11.04 -15.51 15.81
CA MET A 179 -10.32 -14.73 16.83
C MET A 179 -10.67 -15.10 18.29
N PRO A 180 -11.93 -15.32 18.71
CA PRO A 180 -12.23 -15.70 20.09
C PRO A 180 -11.49 -16.98 20.51
N GLN A 181 -11.62 -18.04 19.71
CA GLN A 181 -10.94 -19.31 19.99
C GLN A 181 -9.43 -19.18 19.93
N LEU A 182 -8.92 -18.42 18.96
CA LEU A 182 -7.47 -18.20 18.81
C LEU A 182 -6.87 -17.49 20.02
N MET A 183 -7.58 -16.52 20.58
CA MET A 183 -7.15 -15.85 21.80
C MET A 183 -7.06 -16.80 22.99
N ASP A 184 -8.07 -17.65 23.18
CA ASP A 184 -8.07 -18.67 24.24
C ASP A 184 -6.89 -19.62 24.07
N ASP A 185 -6.62 -20.09 22.87
CA ASP A 185 -5.49 -20.98 22.57
C ASP A 185 -4.13 -20.32 22.87
N ILE A 186 -3.96 -19.04 22.55
CA ILE A 186 -2.75 -18.26 22.85
C ILE A 186 -2.58 -18.11 24.36
N MET A 187 -3.66 -17.75 25.06
CA MET A 187 -3.63 -17.53 26.51
C MET A 187 -3.35 -18.82 27.28
N GLN A 188 -3.90 -19.95 26.84
CA GLN A 188 -3.66 -21.26 27.45
C GLN A 188 -2.33 -21.87 27.03
N GLY A 189 -1.59 -21.27 26.08
CA GLY A 189 -0.32 -21.78 25.58
C GLY A 189 -0.45 -23.01 24.66
N SER A 190 -1.65 -23.28 24.14
CA SER A 190 -1.93 -24.38 23.18
C SER A 190 -1.75 -23.97 21.72
N ALA A 191 -1.66 -22.66 21.43
CA ALA A 191 -1.50 -22.15 20.08
C ALA A 191 -0.13 -22.49 19.47
N LYS A 192 -0.10 -22.80 18.17
CA LYS A 192 1.13 -23.00 17.40
C LYS A 192 1.91 -21.68 17.27
N LYS A 193 3.22 -21.78 17.01
CA LYS A 193 4.07 -20.61 16.76
C LYS A 193 3.68 -19.88 15.47
N ILE A 194 3.40 -20.62 14.39
CA ILE A 194 2.88 -20.10 13.12
C ILE A 194 1.43 -20.58 12.98
N ILE A 195 0.50 -19.63 12.92
CA ILE A 195 -0.93 -19.86 12.85
C ILE A 195 -1.40 -19.37 11.48
N LYS A 196 -1.83 -20.29 10.64
CA LYS A 196 -2.48 -19.97 9.35
C LYS A 196 -3.98 -20.15 9.52
N THR A 197 -4.72 -19.08 9.37
CA THR A 197 -6.18 -19.14 9.37
C THR A 197 -6.66 -19.78 8.07
N ARG A 198 -7.74 -20.55 8.16
CA ARG A 198 -8.36 -21.22 7.01
C ARG A 198 -9.73 -20.60 6.75
N GLY A 199 -10.04 -20.44 5.47
CA GLY A 199 -11.30 -19.83 5.06
C GLY A 199 -11.27 -18.31 5.19
N TYR A 200 -12.42 -17.70 5.00
CA TYR A 200 -12.61 -16.25 5.06
C TYR A 200 -13.81 -15.95 5.95
N PRO A 201 -13.80 -14.83 6.69
CA PRO A 201 -14.95 -14.41 7.46
C PRO A 201 -16.12 -14.08 6.54
N GLU A 202 -17.32 -14.35 7.01
CA GLU A 202 -18.52 -13.76 6.45
C GLU A 202 -18.48 -12.24 6.67
N ILE A 203 -19.09 -11.48 5.78
CA ILE A 203 -19.08 -10.00 5.88
C ILE A 203 -19.65 -9.52 7.23
N SER A 204 -20.66 -10.21 7.76
CA SER A 204 -21.27 -9.91 9.05
C SER A 204 -20.33 -10.11 10.26
N GLN A 205 -19.24 -10.85 10.09
CA GLN A 205 -18.24 -11.07 11.15
C GLN A 205 -17.16 -9.98 11.20
N ILE A 206 -17.09 -9.12 10.17
CA ILE A 206 -16.17 -7.99 10.14
C ILE A 206 -16.73 -6.87 11.02
N PRO A 207 -16.06 -6.50 12.13
CA PRO A 207 -16.61 -5.49 13.04
C PRO A 207 -16.47 -4.07 12.48
N ASN A 208 -17.30 -3.16 12.96
CA ASN A 208 -17.03 -1.74 12.80
C ASN A 208 -15.87 -1.32 13.71
N ILE A 209 -15.07 -0.36 13.27
CA ILE A 209 -13.99 0.24 14.07
C ILE A 209 -14.56 1.03 15.24
N GLN A 210 -13.77 1.18 16.31
CA GLN A 210 -14.14 1.96 17.49
C GLN A 210 -13.27 3.19 17.71
N GLY A 211 -12.16 3.31 17.00
CA GLY A 211 -11.25 4.46 17.00
C GLY A 211 -10.88 4.87 15.58
N ALA A 212 -10.43 6.11 15.39
CA ALA A 212 -10.15 6.65 14.07
C ALA A 212 -8.93 6.00 13.39
N THR A 213 -8.99 5.97 12.06
CA THR A 213 -7.94 5.36 11.22
C THR A 213 -6.95 6.40 10.69
N MET A 214 -5.72 5.96 10.44
CA MET A 214 -4.72 6.78 9.76
C MET A 214 -5.25 7.21 8.39
N HIS A 215 -5.12 8.49 8.09
CA HIS A 215 -5.57 9.13 6.84
C HIS A 215 -7.06 8.96 6.50
N GLY A 216 -7.86 8.36 7.38
CA GLY A 216 -9.26 8.02 7.09
C GLY A 216 -9.40 6.79 6.18
N LEU A 217 -8.39 5.91 6.19
CA LEU A 217 -8.41 4.66 5.42
C LEU A 217 -9.52 3.74 5.93
N LEU A 218 -10.44 3.36 5.05
CA LEU A 218 -11.55 2.44 5.33
C LEU A 218 -11.68 1.44 4.19
N GLU A 219 -11.90 0.19 4.54
CA GLU A 219 -12.08 -0.89 3.59
C GLU A 219 -13.46 -0.85 2.93
N MET A 220 -13.49 -0.99 1.60
CA MET A 220 -14.73 -1.08 0.81
C MET A 220 -15.04 -2.52 0.43
N ASN A 221 -14.00 -3.26 0.03
CA ASN A 221 -14.10 -4.68 -0.30
C ASN A 221 -12.78 -5.40 -0.02
N ARG A 222 -12.83 -6.73 0.02
CA ARG A 222 -11.67 -7.62 0.15
C ARG A 222 -11.58 -8.58 -1.01
N GLY A 223 -10.39 -8.80 -1.51
CA GLY A 223 -10.14 -9.67 -2.66
C GLY A 223 -10.51 -8.99 -3.97
N CYS A 224 -10.04 -9.57 -5.06
CA CYS A 224 -10.23 -9.01 -6.40
C CYS A 224 -10.73 -10.08 -7.38
N GLY A 225 -10.17 -11.29 -7.33
CA GLY A 225 -10.55 -12.39 -8.21
C GLY A 225 -10.06 -12.25 -9.66
N ARG A 226 -9.12 -11.34 -9.93
CA ARG A 226 -8.47 -11.23 -11.26
C ARG A 226 -7.42 -12.31 -11.49
N ASN A 227 -7.04 -13.05 -10.45
CA ASN A 227 -6.12 -14.18 -10.52
C ASN A 227 -4.72 -13.83 -11.04
N CYS A 228 -4.22 -12.65 -10.75
CA CYS A 228 -2.81 -12.34 -11.00
C CYS A 228 -1.94 -13.23 -10.09
N GLU A 229 -1.06 -14.05 -10.66
CA GLU A 229 -0.38 -15.15 -9.99
C GLU A 229 0.61 -14.71 -8.91
N TYR A 230 1.13 -13.48 -9.01
CA TYR A 230 2.05 -12.88 -8.04
C TYR A 230 1.34 -12.19 -6.86
N CYS A 231 0.00 -12.09 -6.86
CA CYS A 231 -0.72 -11.25 -5.92
C CYS A 231 -1.76 -12.04 -5.11
N ALA A 232 -1.49 -12.29 -3.83
CA ALA A 232 -2.36 -13.08 -2.97
C ALA A 232 -3.80 -12.54 -2.84
N PRO A 233 -4.07 -11.21 -2.67
CA PRO A 233 -5.42 -10.67 -2.67
C PRO A 233 -6.19 -10.95 -3.95
N ASN A 234 -5.53 -10.94 -5.10
CA ASN A 234 -6.15 -11.14 -6.40
C ASN A 234 -6.60 -12.58 -6.66
N LEU A 235 -6.10 -13.55 -5.90
CA LEU A 235 -6.54 -14.95 -5.97
C LEU A 235 -7.88 -15.19 -5.26
N ARG A 236 -8.38 -14.23 -4.49
CA ARG A 236 -9.65 -14.29 -3.75
C ARG A 236 -10.74 -13.55 -4.50
N SER A 237 -11.96 -14.09 -4.47
CA SER A 237 -13.14 -13.37 -4.98
C SER A 237 -13.39 -12.10 -4.16
N ALA A 238 -13.82 -11.04 -4.84
CA ALA A 238 -14.21 -9.80 -4.19
C ALA A 238 -15.42 -10.02 -3.27
N ARG A 239 -15.33 -9.49 -2.05
CA ARG A 239 -16.41 -9.49 -1.04
C ARG A 239 -16.60 -8.05 -0.59
N ASN A 240 -17.79 -7.50 -0.82
CA ASN A 240 -18.08 -6.09 -0.60
C ASN A 240 -18.62 -5.86 0.81
N LEU A 241 -18.11 -4.83 1.50
CA LEU A 241 -18.75 -4.35 2.72
C LEU A 241 -20.03 -3.58 2.37
N PRO A 242 -21.13 -3.78 3.12
CA PRO A 242 -22.37 -3.02 2.92
C PRO A 242 -22.13 -1.52 3.15
N ILE A 243 -22.81 -0.67 2.38
CA ILE A 243 -22.71 0.80 2.52
C ILE A 243 -23.00 1.23 3.97
N GLU A 244 -24.01 0.65 4.62
CA GLU A 244 -24.30 0.93 6.03
C GLU A 244 -23.12 0.67 6.96
N HIS A 245 -22.38 -0.42 6.73
CA HIS A 245 -21.17 -0.73 7.50
C HIS A 245 -20.08 0.33 7.27
N ILE A 246 -19.87 0.72 6.01
CA ILE A 246 -18.89 1.75 5.63
C ILE A 246 -19.27 3.09 6.28
N MET A 247 -20.55 3.49 6.23
CA MET A 247 -21.01 4.75 6.83
C MET A 247 -20.78 4.78 8.35
N LYS A 248 -21.03 3.69 9.07
CA LYS A 248 -20.74 3.59 10.50
C LYS A 248 -19.24 3.79 10.81
N ASN A 249 -18.35 3.29 9.95
CA ASN A 249 -16.91 3.51 10.09
C ASN A 249 -16.53 4.96 9.79
N ILE A 250 -17.19 5.62 8.83
CA ILE A 250 -17.02 7.04 8.54
C ILE A 250 -17.46 7.89 9.74
N ASP A 251 -18.60 7.56 10.36
CA ASP A 251 -19.08 8.24 11.58
C ASP A 251 -18.01 8.23 12.69
N VAL A 252 -17.34 7.09 12.89
CA VAL A 252 -16.26 6.98 13.86
C VAL A 252 -15.10 7.92 13.50
N ASN A 253 -14.65 7.91 12.25
CA ASN A 253 -13.57 8.79 11.79
C ASN A 253 -13.93 10.27 11.96
N VAL A 254 -15.11 10.69 11.53
CA VAL A 254 -15.60 12.08 11.63
C VAL A 254 -15.69 12.53 13.08
N LYS A 255 -16.15 11.68 14.00
CA LYS A 255 -16.20 11.95 15.45
C LYS A 255 -14.83 12.34 16.00
N TYR A 256 -13.74 11.76 15.49
CA TYR A 256 -12.36 12.09 15.88
C TYR A 256 -11.69 13.13 14.97
N GLY A 257 -12.46 13.87 14.17
CA GLY A 257 -11.98 14.94 13.31
C GLY A 257 -11.26 14.48 12.03
N VAL A 258 -11.41 13.21 11.63
CA VAL A 258 -10.88 12.69 10.36
C VAL A 258 -11.96 12.83 9.29
N THR A 259 -11.81 13.83 8.44
CA THR A 259 -12.82 14.22 7.42
C THR A 259 -12.51 13.72 6.01
N SER A 260 -11.39 13.06 5.81
CA SER A 260 -11.04 12.38 4.56
C SER A 260 -11.45 10.91 4.61
N VAL A 261 -11.85 10.36 3.47
CA VAL A 261 -12.11 8.93 3.29
C VAL A 261 -11.20 8.40 2.19
N TRP A 262 -10.23 7.55 2.59
CA TRP A 262 -9.46 6.76 1.64
C TRP A 262 -10.13 5.40 1.49
N ALA A 263 -10.80 5.23 0.34
CA ALA A 263 -11.59 4.03 0.02
C ALA A 263 -10.63 2.88 -0.35
N GLN A 264 -10.28 2.07 0.65
CA GLN A 264 -9.36 0.93 0.49
C GLN A 264 -10.05 -0.22 -0.23
N SER A 265 -9.40 -0.68 -1.27
CA SER A 265 -9.81 -1.83 -2.08
C SER A 265 -8.60 -2.37 -2.83
N GLU A 266 -8.58 -3.64 -3.17
CA GLU A 266 -7.62 -4.19 -4.13
C GLU A 266 -7.98 -3.79 -5.59
N ASP A 267 -9.26 -3.58 -5.87
CA ASP A 267 -9.77 -2.98 -7.10
C ASP A 267 -11.16 -2.39 -6.83
N ILE A 268 -11.22 -1.07 -6.67
CA ILE A 268 -12.45 -0.36 -6.31
C ILE A 268 -13.56 -0.53 -7.35
N PHE A 269 -13.19 -0.70 -8.62
CA PHE A 269 -14.15 -0.87 -9.71
C PHE A 269 -14.86 -2.23 -9.69
N LEU A 270 -14.44 -3.14 -8.81
CA LEU A 270 -15.11 -4.41 -8.57
C LEU A 270 -16.10 -4.35 -7.39
N TYR A 271 -16.32 -3.17 -6.79
CA TYR A 271 -17.37 -3.02 -5.79
C TYR A 271 -18.74 -3.27 -6.40
N GLY A 272 -19.53 -4.18 -5.78
CA GLY A 272 -20.83 -4.60 -6.29
C GLY A 272 -20.78 -5.41 -7.59
N LEU A 273 -19.62 -6.00 -7.94
CA LEU A 273 -19.47 -6.79 -9.16
C LEU A 273 -20.44 -7.98 -9.20
N GLU A 274 -21.21 -8.09 -10.29
CA GLU A 274 -22.15 -9.18 -10.57
C GLU A 274 -21.57 -10.19 -11.58
N ASP A 275 -20.93 -9.70 -12.65
CA ASP A 275 -20.34 -10.55 -13.69
C ASP A 275 -18.85 -10.81 -13.44
N HIS A 276 -18.56 -11.79 -12.60
CA HIS A 276 -17.20 -12.24 -12.31
C HIS A 276 -16.46 -12.86 -13.51
N ARG A 277 -17.14 -13.15 -14.63
CA ARG A 277 -16.49 -13.70 -15.82
C ARG A 277 -15.88 -12.61 -16.69
N ARG A 278 -16.64 -11.52 -16.91
CA ARG A 278 -16.20 -10.40 -17.76
C ARG A 278 -15.53 -9.28 -16.98
N MET A 279 -15.71 -9.24 -15.65
CA MET A 279 -15.20 -8.16 -14.81
C MET A 279 -15.68 -6.76 -15.21
N ASN A 280 -16.88 -6.67 -15.78
CA ASN A 280 -17.50 -5.37 -16.06
C ASN A 280 -17.90 -4.68 -14.75
N PRO A 281 -17.46 -3.44 -14.50
CA PRO A 281 -17.86 -2.71 -13.29
C PRO A 281 -19.37 -2.57 -13.17
N ASN A 282 -19.90 -2.74 -11.97
CA ASN A 282 -21.27 -2.34 -11.63
C ASN A 282 -21.26 -0.83 -11.33
N TRP A 283 -21.49 -0.03 -12.36
CA TRP A 283 -21.43 1.43 -12.24
C TRP A 283 -22.48 2.00 -11.30
N ASP A 284 -23.67 1.39 -11.24
CA ASP A 284 -24.73 1.86 -10.34
C ASP A 284 -24.35 1.64 -8.88
N ALA A 285 -23.77 0.51 -8.53
CA ALA A 285 -23.23 0.26 -7.19
C ALA A 285 -22.09 1.23 -6.82
N LEU A 286 -21.21 1.57 -7.77
CA LEU A 286 -20.17 2.57 -7.58
C LEU A 286 -20.74 3.98 -7.40
N PHE A 287 -21.77 4.35 -8.16
CA PHE A 287 -22.44 5.64 -8.01
C PHE A 287 -23.12 5.76 -6.64
N GLU A 288 -23.79 4.71 -6.19
CA GLU A 288 -24.41 4.65 -4.86
C GLU A 288 -23.36 4.76 -3.74
N LEU A 289 -22.29 3.96 -3.80
CA LEU A 289 -21.20 3.98 -2.83
C LEU A 289 -20.60 5.38 -2.68
N PHE A 290 -20.11 5.94 -3.79
CA PHE A 290 -19.42 7.23 -3.73
C PHE A 290 -20.36 8.42 -3.49
N SER A 291 -21.62 8.34 -3.94
CA SER A 291 -22.64 9.34 -3.55
C SER A 291 -22.88 9.30 -2.05
N SER A 292 -22.98 8.14 -1.45
CA SER A 292 -23.17 7.99 0.01
C SER A 292 -21.98 8.57 0.78
N ILE A 293 -20.75 8.30 0.35
CA ILE A 293 -19.53 8.82 0.99
C ILE A 293 -19.45 10.34 0.87
N VAL A 294 -19.58 10.88 -0.35
CA VAL A 294 -19.39 12.31 -0.63
C VAL A 294 -20.48 13.19 -0.02
N ASN A 295 -21.67 12.66 0.18
CA ASN A 295 -22.79 13.36 0.79
C ASN A 295 -22.89 13.12 2.32
N HIS A 296 -21.98 12.35 2.90
CA HIS A 296 -21.96 12.13 4.34
C HIS A 296 -21.50 13.40 5.07
N ASP A 297 -22.23 13.80 6.10
CA ASP A 297 -21.89 14.97 6.92
C ASP A 297 -20.49 14.80 7.56
N GLY A 298 -19.64 15.81 7.37
CA GLY A 298 -18.27 15.81 7.88
C GLY A 298 -17.22 15.21 6.94
N VAL A 299 -17.60 14.61 5.80
CA VAL A 299 -16.65 14.19 4.77
C VAL A 299 -16.34 15.35 3.83
N THR A 300 -15.07 15.72 3.74
CA THR A 300 -14.59 16.82 2.90
C THR A 300 -13.84 16.37 1.67
N HIS A 301 -13.28 15.14 1.70
CA HIS A 301 -12.49 14.57 0.61
C HIS A 301 -12.65 13.07 0.59
N THR A 302 -12.70 12.48 -0.61
CA THR A 302 -12.66 11.03 -0.80
C THR A 302 -11.72 10.67 -1.93
N ASN A 303 -10.95 9.58 -1.74
CA ASN A 303 -10.01 9.08 -2.73
C ASN A 303 -9.96 7.55 -2.67
N PRO A 304 -10.09 6.81 -3.78
CA PRO A 304 -9.84 5.38 -3.80
C PRO A 304 -8.34 5.08 -3.72
N THR A 305 -7.96 3.91 -3.21
CA THR A 305 -6.55 3.50 -3.18
C THR A 305 -6.12 2.84 -4.48
N HIS A 306 -6.76 1.72 -4.83
CA HIS A 306 -6.38 0.92 -5.99
C HIS A 306 -7.57 0.68 -6.91
N GLY A 307 -7.29 0.48 -8.18
CA GLY A 307 -8.29 0.11 -9.19
C GLY A 307 -7.63 -0.27 -10.50
N THR A 308 -8.26 -1.12 -11.28
CA THR A 308 -7.73 -1.56 -12.56
C THR A 308 -8.02 -0.54 -13.65
N ILE A 309 -7.00 -0.24 -14.46
CA ILE A 309 -7.10 0.74 -15.55
C ILE A 309 -8.08 0.32 -16.66
N SER A 310 -8.40 -0.96 -16.78
CA SER A 310 -9.38 -1.46 -17.75
C SER A 310 -10.81 -0.97 -17.48
N ALA A 311 -11.14 -0.66 -16.22
CA ALA A 311 -12.48 -0.16 -15.87
C ALA A 311 -12.81 1.20 -16.51
N PRO A 312 -12.02 2.28 -16.31
CA PRO A 312 -12.27 3.55 -16.99
C PRO A 312 -12.16 3.44 -18.51
N ALA A 313 -11.24 2.60 -19.04
CA ALA A 313 -11.13 2.37 -20.47
C ALA A 313 -12.40 1.73 -21.07
N SER A 314 -13.08 0.85 -20.31
CA SER A 314 -14.25 0.11 -20.80
C SER A 314 -15.52 0.94 -20.92
N ASN A 315 -15.68 1.96 -20.10
CA ASN A 315 -16.85 2.84 -20.13
C ASN A 315 -16.49 4.28 -19.69
N PRO A 316 -15.91 5.09 -20.59
CA PRO A 316 -15.50 6.47 -20.28
C PRO A 316 -16.64 7.37 -19.81
N GLU A 317 -17.86 7.14 -20.32
CA GLU A 317 -19.03 7.96 -19.94
C GLU A 317 -19.45 7.69 -18.49
N ALA A 318 -19.58 6.43 -18.10
CA ALA A 318 -19.89 6.05 -16.73
C ALA A 318 -18.76 6.49 -15.77
N PHE A 319 -17.50 6.37 -16.17
CA PHE A 319 -16.38 6.88 -15.39
C PHE A 319 -16.43 8.40 -15.21
N SER A 320 -16.77 9.13 -16.26
CA SER A 320 -16.96 10.60 -16.18
C SER A 320 -18.10 10.97 -15.21
N LYS A 321 -19.19 10.19 -15.17
CA LYS A 321 -20.27 10.38 -14.20
C LYS A 321 -19.76 10.13 -12.76
N LEU A 322 -19.00 9.07 -12.53
CA LEU A 322 -18.39 8.77 -11.23
C LEU A 322 -17.47 9.90 -10.77
N SER A 323 -16.63 10.41 -11.66
CA SER A 323 -15.71 11.51 -11.39
C SER A 323 -16.44 12.79 -10.96
N ARG A 324 -17.58 13.10 -11.59
CA ARG A 324 -18.44 14.23 -11.18
C ARG A 324 -19.07 14.01 -9.80
N ILE A 325 -19.53 12.78 -9.49
CA ILE A 325 -20.03 12.42 -8.15
C ILE A 325 -18.94 12.67 -7.11
N MET A 326 -17.71 12.26 -7.39
CA MET A 326 -16.55 12.46 -6.51
C MET A 326 -16.01 13.91 -6.51
N LYS A 327 -16.64 14.82 -7.25
CA LYS A 327 -16.25 16.23 -7.38
C LYS A 327 -14.82 16.41 -7.91
N ALA A 328 -14.35 15.48 -8.76
CA ALA A 328 -13.05 15.60 -9.42
C ALA A 328 -12.96 16.89 -10.26
N SER A 329 -11.88 17.63 -10.07
CA SER A 329 -11.68 18.95 -10.70
C SER A 329 -10.19 19.35 -10.63
N PRO A 330 -9.76 20.44 -11.28
CA PRO A 330 -8.39 20.94 -11.13
C PRO A 330 -7.97 21.21 -9.67
N ASP A 331 -8.94 21.59 -8.82
CA ASP A 331 -8.70 21.87 -7.40
C ASP A 331 -8.89 20.64 -6.49
N ASN A 332 -9.41 19.55 -7.04
CA ASN A 332 -9.66 18.28 -6.36
C ASN A 332 -9.24 17.11 -7.26
N ILE A 333 -7.95 16.92 -7.42
CA ILE A 333 -7.38 15.79 -8.17
C ILE A 333 -7.56 14.50 -7.38
N ILE A 334 -8.04 13.47 -8.04
CA ILE A 334 -8.18 12.11 -7.48
C ILE A 334 -6.96 11.28 -7.86
N GLY A 335 -6.30 10.69 -6.87
CA GLY A 335 -5.23 9.71 -7.10
C GLY A 335 -5.79 8.31 -7.26
N LEU A 336 -5.13 7.48 -8.04
CA LEU A 336 -5.42 6.05 -8.16
C LEU A 336 -4.10 5.30 -8.31
N GLN A 337 -3.96 4.14 -7.66
CA GLN A 337 -2.81 3.24 -7.84
C GLN A 337 -3.21 2.01 -8.66
N PRO A 338 -3.19 2.07 -9.99
CA PRO A 338 -3.41 0.90 -10.82
C PRO A 338 -2.09 0.17 -11.06
N GLY A 339 -2.16 -1.14 -11.23
CA GLY A 339 -1.00 -1.91 -11.67
C GLY A 339 -0.88 -1.88 -13.21
N LEU A 340 0.17 -1.28 -13.74
CA LEU A 340 0.58 -1.46 -15.13
C LEU A 340 1.28 -2.81 -15.28
N GLU A 341 2.18 -3.10 -14.37
CA GLU A 341 3.02 -4.27 -14.17
C GLU A 341 4.02 -4.52 -15.30
N THR A 342 3.56 -4.62 -16.54
CA THR A 342 4.38 -4.78 -17.73
C THR A 342 3.65 -4.26 -18.98
N GLY A 343 4.42 -3.83 -19.98
CA GLY A 343 3.91 -3.57 -21.33
C GLY A 343 3.88 -4.81 -22.22
N SER A 344 4.47 -5.92 -21.77
CA SER A 344 4.53 -7.17 -22.54
C SER A 344 3.21 -7.92 -22.51
N VAL A 345 2.63 -8.13 -23.69
CA VAL A 345 1.44 -8.97 -23.88
C VAL A 345 1.72 -10.41 -23.45
N ARG A 346 2.93 -10.91 -23.69
CA ARG A 346 3.34 -12.26 -23.31
C ARG A 346 3.27 -12.46 -21.80
N LEU A 347 3.84 -11.54 -21.03
CA LEU A 347 3.81 -11.61 -19.57
C LEU A 347 2.41 -11.38 -19.02
N THR A 348 1.63 -10.48 -19.63
CA THR A 348 0.21 -10.27 -19.26
C THR A 348 -0.57 -11.58 -19.37
N LYS A 349 -0.47 -12.29 -20.49
CA LYS A 349 -1.12 -13.59 -20.69
C LYS A 349 -0.63 -14.66 -19.70
N SER A 350 0.67 -14.64 -19.37
CA SER A 350 1.26 -15.67 -18.51
C SER A 350 0.87 -15.50 -17.05
N PHE A 351 0.87 -14.27 -16.52
CA PHE A 351 0.77 -14.02 -15.09
C PHE A 351 -0.46 -13.22 -14.66
N MET A 352 -1.19 -12.62 -15.60
CA MET A 352 -2.31 -11.71 -15.32
C MET A 352 -3.53 -11.99 -16.21
N PRO A 353 -4.00 -13.24 -16.31
CA PRO A 353 -4.95 -13.68 -17.35
C PRO A 353 -6.32 -13.00 -17.35
N ARG A 354 -6.61 -12.16 -16.35
CA ARG A 354 -7.89 -11.44 -16.22
C ARG A 354 -7.69 -9.94 -15.99
N LYS A 355 -6.47 -9.45 -16.14
CA LYS A 355 -6.14 -8.04 -15.82
C LYS A 355 -6.75 -7.08 -16.84
N ALA A 356 -6.69 -7.43 -18.12
CA ALA A 356 -7.23 -6.63 -19.22
C ALA A 356 -8.77 -6.66 -19.29
N LEU A 357 -9.44 -7.66 -18.69
CA LEU A 357 -10.90 -7.78 -18.79
C LEU A 357 -11.63 -6.46 -18.48
N PRO A 358 -12.64 -6.08 -19.29
CA PRO A 358 -13.35 -6.89 -20.33
C PRO A 358 -12.67 -6.97 -21.70
N PHE A 359 -11.51 -6.38 -21.90
CA PHE A 359 -10.71 -6.47 -23.13
C PHE A 359 -9.93 -7.77 -23.17
N SER A 360 -9.33 -8.09 -24.34
CA SER A 360 -8.38 -9.18 -24.46
C SER A 360 -6.99 -8.79 -23.91
N ASP A 361 -6.20 -9.78 -23.51
CA ASP A 361 -4.83 -9.53 -23.03
C ASP A 361 -3.92 -8.94 -24.11
N ASP A 362 -4.22 -9.19 -25.41
CA ASP A 362 -3.51 -8.60 -26.55
C ASP A 362 -3.67 -7.07 -26.64
N GLU A 363 -4.75 -6.56 -26.09
CA GLU A 363 -5.06 -5.13 -26.07
C GLU A 363 -4.43 -4.39 -24.87
N TRP A 364 -3.73 -5.10 -23.97
CA TRP A 364 -3.27 -4.52 -22.70
C TRP A 364 -2.52 -3.18 -22.84
N PRO A 365 -1.54 -3.01 -23.73
CA PRO A 365 -0.87 -1.72 -23.89
C PRO A 365 -1.83 -0.59 -24.33
N GLU A 366 -2.81 -0.90 -25.19
CA GLU A 366 -3.84 0.06 -25.61
C GLU A 366 -4.80 0.39 -24.46
N VAL A 367 -5.20 -0.61 -23.68
CA VAL A 367 -6.06 -0.44 -22.49
C VAL A 367 -5.40 0.50 -21.49
N VAL A 368 -4.09 0.34 -21.24
CA VAL A 368 -3.33 1.23 -20.36
C VAL A 368 -3.33 2.65 -20.90
N PHE A 369 -3.06 2.83 -22.20
CA PHE A 369 -3.03 4.14 -22.84
C PHE A 369 -4.40 4.83 -22.77
N GLN A 370 -5.46 4.17 -23.21
CA GLN A 370 -6.81 4.73 -23.23
C GLN A 370 -7.35 4.98 -21.81
N GLY A 371 -7.11 4.04 -20.88
CA GLY A 371 -7.50 4.22 -19.50
C GLY A 371 -6.79 5.42 -18.84
N THR A 372 -5.49 5.61 -19.10
CA THR A 372 -4.75 6.79 -18.62
C THR A 372 -5.36 8.08 -19.17
N LYS A 373 -5.66 8.11 -20.47
CA LYS A 373 -6.31 9.25 -21.11
C LYS A 373 -7.64 9.57 -20.43
N VAL A 374 -8.51 8.58 -20.23
CA VAL A 374 -9.83 8.76 -19.59
C VAL A 374 -9.69 9.24 -18.14
N LEU A 375 -8.74 8.69 -17.37
CA LEU A 375 -8.45 9.15 -16.02
C LEU A 375 -8.08 10.65 -16.03
N ASN A 376 -7.11 11.03 -16.84
CA ASN A 376 -6.60 12.40 -16.88
C ASN A 376 -7.65 13.41 -17.39
N GLU A 377 -8.47 13.05 -18.38
CA GLU A 377 -9.58 13.87 -18.88
C GLU A 377 -10.59 14.19 -17.77
N ASN A 378 -10.66 13.34 -16.74
CA ASN A 378 -11.57 13.47 -15.60
C ASN A 378 -10.86 13.88 -14.30
N TYR A 379 -9.66 14.45 -14.35
CA TYR A 379 -8.86 14.92 -13.22
C TYR A 379 -8.45 13.81 -12.24
N TRP A 380 -8.22 12.60 -12.75
CA TRP A 380 -7.59 11.54 -12.00
C TRP A 380 -6.16 11.35 -12.46
N VAL A 381 -5.25 11.11 -11.52
CA VAL A 381 -3.83 10.86 -11.80
C VAL A 381 -3.47 9.45 -11.38
N PRO A 382 -3.12 8.57 -12.33
CA PRO A 382 -2.65 7.23 -12.02
C PRO A 382 -1.20 7.24 -11.54
N ALA A 383 -0.95 6.58 -10.39
CA ALA A 383 0.37 6.24 -9.89
C ALA A 383 0.60 4.74 -10.11
N TYR A 384 1.10 4.38 -11.28
CA TYR A 384 1.29 2.99 -11.67
C TYR A 384 2.38 2.29 -10.88
N THR A 385 2.23 0.98 -10.74
CA THR A 385 3.31 0.05 -10.42
C THR A 385 3.70 -0.76 -11.67
N ALA A 386 4.99 -1.07 -11.80
CA ALA A 386 5.52 -2.00 -12.79
C ALA A 386 6.41 -3.01 -12.09
N ILE A 387 6.33 -4.29 -12.45
CA ILE A 387 7.11 -5.35 -11.83
C ILE A 387 8.32 -5.66 -12.73
N MET A 388 9.50 -5.62 -12.15
CA MET A 388 10.75 -6.03 -12.77
C MET A 388 11.18 -7.38 -12.22
N GLY A 389 11.55 -8.31 -13.10
CA GLY A 389 12.05 -9.62 -12.74
C GLY A 389 10.98 -10.69 -12.57
N LEU A 390 9.82 -10.58 -13.23
CA LEU A 390 8.86 -11.68 -13.32
C LEU A 390 9.56 -12.96 -13.84
N PRO A 391 9.16 -14.15 -13.40
CA PRO A 391 9.77 -15.40 -13.88
C PRO A 391 9.80 -15.50 -15.40
N GLY A 392 10.97 -15.71 -15.98
CA GLY A 392 11.15 -15.79 -17.44
C GLY A 392 10.99 -14.46 -18.19
N GLU A 393 11.02 -13.30 -17.51
CA GLU A 393 11.07 -11.99 -18.15
C GLU A 393 12.35 -11.84 -19.00
N THR A 394 12.20 -11.47 -20.24
CA THR A 394 13.28 -11.21 -21.21
C THR A 394 13.52 -9.70 -21.39
N ASN A 395 14.63 -9.34 -22.02
CA ASN A 395 14.89 -7.94 -22.39
C ASN A 395 13.83 -7.38 -23.34
N ASP A 396 13.27 -8.20 -24.24
CA ASP A 396 12.20 -7.77 -25.15
C ASP A 396 10.93 -7.39 -24.37
N ASP A 397 10.58 -8.11 -23.31
CA ASP A 397 9.44 -7.77 -22.44
C ASP A 397 9.66 -6.42 -21.71
N VAL A 398 10.90 -6.17 -21.29
CA VAL A 398 11.27 -4.87 -20.70
C VAL A 398 11.19 -3.75 -21.73
N LEU A 399 11.65 -3.99 -22.95
CA LEU A 399 11.51 -3.05 -24.07
C LEU A 399 10.05 -2.76 -24.41
N ASP A 400 9.16 -3.75 -24.38
CA ASP A 400 7.73 -3.53 -24.56
C ASP A 400 7.15 -2.59 -23.48
N THR A 401 7.63 -2.72 -22.25
CA THR A 401 7.25 -1.82 -21.16
C THR A 401 7.78 -0.40 -21.40
N ILE A 402 9.03 -0.27 -21.85
CA ILE A 402 9.63 1.02 -22.22
C ILE A 402 8.85 1.68 -23.37
N ARG A 403 8.45 0.91 -24.39
CA ARG A 403 7.63 1.40 -25.52
C ARG A 403 6.29 1.96 -25.06
N LEU A 404 5.63 1.27 -24.12
CA LEU A 404 4.37 1.76 -23.57
C LEU A 404 4.56 3.08 -22.80
N ILE A 405 5.61 3.17 -21.99
CA ILE A 405 5.96 4.40 -21.24
C ILE A 405 6.29 5.53 -22.23
N ASP A 406 7.09 5.26 -23.27
CA ASP A 406 7.41 6.22 -24.31
C ASP A 406 6.17 6.76 -25.00
N ARG A 407 5.23 5.87 -25.29
CA ARG A 407 3.95 6.25 -25.88
C ARG A 407 3.14 7.16 -24.96
N LEU A 408 3.07 6.88 -23.66
CA LEU A 408 2.43 7.75 -22.68
C LEU A 408 3.11 9.12 -22.61
N GLU A 409 4.45 9.18 -22.59
CA GLU A 409 5.20 10.44 -22.53
C GLU A 409 5.01 11.32 -23.77
N ARG A 410 4.89 10.74 -24.96
CA ARG A 410 4.81 11.50 -26.22
C ARG A 410 3.38 11.77 -26.68
N GLU A 411 2.56 10.71 -26.77
CA GLU A 411 1.23 10.84 -27.39
C GLU A 411 0.17 11.40 -26.43
N LEU A 412 0.28 11.16 -25.13
CA LEU A 412 -0.74 11.60 -24.19
C LEU A 412 -0.83 13.15 -24.11
N PRO A 413 0.31 13.88 -23.96
CA PRO A 413 0.28 15.35 -24.00
C PRO A 413 -0.22 15.92 -25.35
N GLU A 414 0.05 15.24 -26.46
CA GLU A 414 -0.50 15.67 -27.78
C GLU A 414 -2.02 15.58 -27.84
N ARG A 415 -2.63 14.61 -27.11
CA ARG A 415 -4.08 14.39 -27.15
C ARG A 415 -4.86 15.23 -26.12
N ILE A 416 -4.30 15.43 -24.92
CA ILE A 416 -5.01 16.03 -23.79
C ILE A 416 -4.29 17.23 -23.15
N GLY A 417 -3.15 17.65 -23.73
CA GLY A 417 -2.38 18.83 -23.27
C GLY A 417 -1.85 18.68 -21.86
N GLU A 418 -1.95 19.77 -21.10
CA GLU A 418 -1.45 19.87 -19.73
C GLU A 418 -2.13 18.96 -18.70
N ARG A 419 -3.16 18.21 -19.11
CA ARG A 419 -3.80 17.22 -18.22
C ARG A 419 -3.07 15.88 -18.18
N ALA A 420 -2.06 15.68 -19.02
CA ALA A 420 -1.31 14.44 -19.13
C ALA A 420 -0.40 14.26 -17.91
N HIS A 421 -0.90 13.59 -16.87
CA HIS A 421 -0.18 13.31 -15.62
C HIS A 421 -0.27 11.82 -15.25
N TRP A 422 0.85 11.22 -14.96
CA TRP A 422 0.95 9.85 -14.48
C TRP A 422 2.33 9.59 -13.88
N THR A 423 2.47 8.55 -13.07
CA THR A 423 3.78 8.07 -12.59
C THR A 423 3.86 6.56 -12.71
N VAL A 424 5.08 6.01 -12.78
CA VAL A 424 5.34 4.57 -12.70
C VAL A 424 6.45 4.31 -11.71
N THR A 425 6.14 3.55 -10.66
CA THR A 425 7.13 3.05 -9.71
C THR A 425 7.48 1.60 -10.08
N VAL A 426 8.75 1.37 -10.40
CA VAL A 426 9.25 0.02 -10.66
C VAL A 426 9.46 -0.70 -9.34
N LEU A 427 8.92 -1.91 -9.23
CA LEU A 427 8.97 -2.80 -8.07
C LEU A 427 9.80 -4.03 -8.39
N SER A 428 10.52 -4.56 -7.40
CA SER A 428 11.14 -5.89 -7.53
C SER A 428 10.07 -6.98 -7.48
N PHE A 429 10.19 -7.98 -8.35
CA PHE A 429 9.42 -9.21 -8.18
C PHE A 429 9.74 -9.86 -6.84
N VAL A 430 8.69 -10.20 -6.11
CA VAL A 430 8.74 -10.90 -4.83
C VAL A 430 7.86 -12.14 -4.94
N PRO A 431 8.39 -13.34 -4.62
CA PRO A 431 7.66 -14.59 -4.76
C PRO A 431 6.54 -14.68 -3.73
N MET A 432 5.31 -14.58 -4.22
CA MET A 432 4.08 -14.68 -3.41
C MET A 432 3.00 -15.44 -4.17
N ALA A 433 1.93 -15.79 -3.49
CA ALA A 433 0.74 -16.43 -4.05
C ALA A 433 1.08 -17.70 -4.84
N ALA A 434 0.67 -17.78 -6.12
CA ALA A 434 0.97 -18.93 -6.97
C ALA A 434 2.47 -19.06 -7.30
N LEU A 435 3.20 -17.94 -7.26
CA LEU A 435 4.64 -17.87 -7.53
C LEU A 435 5.51 -17.92 -6.26
N SER A 436 4.97 -18.41 -5.13
CA SER A 436 5.68 -18.43 -3.84
C SER A 436 6.91 -19.35 -3.81
N ASN A 437 7.06 -20.24 -4.77
CA ASN A 437 8.23 -21.12 -4.90
C ASN A 437 9.33 -20.56 -5.82
N ASP A 438 9.09 -19.42 -6.46
CA ASP A 438 10.07 -18.75 -7.32
C ASP A 438 11.11 -18.00 -6.46
N GLU A 439 12.13 -17.47 -7.12
CA GLU A 439 13.19 -16.71 -6.46
C GLU A 439 12.89 -15.22 -6.44
N PHE A 440 13.37 -14.54 -5.40
CA PHE A 440 13.34 -13.07 -5.35
C PHE A 440 14.18 -12.48 -6.47
N PHE A 441 13.65 -11.46 -7.13
CA PHE A 441 14.45 -10.69 -8.08
C PHE A 441 15.56 -9.92 -7.36
N ASP A 442 16.79 -10.17 -7.76
CA ASP A 442 17.97 -9.45 -7.27
C ASP A 442 18.46 -8.47 -8.33
N ILE A 443 18.11 -7.19 -8.13
CA ILE A 443 18.49 -6.13 -9.06
C ILE A 443 20.01 -5.98 -9.22
N GLU A 444 20.81 -6.33 -8.22
CA GLU A 444 22.27 -6.19 -8.30
C GLU A 444 22.92 -7.20 -9.24
N SER A 445 22.44 -8.44 -9.21
CA SER A 445 22.98 -9.55 -10.02
C SER A 445 22.24 -9.77 -11.34
N GLN A 446 20.98 -9.34 -11.43
CA GLN A 446 20.11 -9.59 -12.60
C GLN A 446 19.82 -8.31 -13.41
N LEU A 447 20.52 -7.20 -13.12
CA LEU A 447 20.36 -5.97 -13.89
C LEU A 447 20.91 -6.15 -15.30
N THR A 448 20.06 -5.84 -16.31
CA THR A 448 20.46 -5.69 -17.71
C THR A 448 20.42 -4.22 -18.13
N GLU A 449 20.92 -3.90 -19.31
CA GLU A 449 20.89 -2.54 -19.84
C GLU A 449 19.45 -2.03 -19.97
N GLU A 450 18.53 -2.86 -20.48
CA GLU A 450 17.11 -2.52 -20.66
C GLU A 450 16.41 -2.30 -19.31
N ARG A 451 16.68 -3.14 -18.32
CA ARG A 451 16.15 -2.96 -16.95
C ARG A 451 16.65 -1.67 -16.30
N PHE A 452 17.92 -1.34 -16.50
CA PHE A 452 18.46 -0.05 -16.06
C PHE A 452 17.75 1.11 -16.76
N TYR A 453 17.53 1.03 -18.07
CA TYR A 453 16.85 2.06 -18.83
C TYR A 453 15.40 2.28 -18.37
N LEU A 454 14.67 1.20 -18.12
CA LEU A 454 13.32 1.29 -17.55
C LEU A 454 13.34 2.01 -16.19
N LEU A 455 14.25 1.61 -15.30
CA LEU A 455 14.37 2.21 -13.96
C LEU A 455 14.74 3.69 -14.02
N TYR A 456 15.76 4.04 -14.80
CA TYR A 456 16.24 5.42 -14.92
C TYR A 456 15.16 6.34 -15.51
N ARG A 457 14.47 5.88 -16.57
CA ARG A 457 13.42 6.65 -17.26
C ARG A 457 12.22 6.89 -16.34
N THR A 458 11.74 5.88 -15.65
CA THR A 458 10.60 6.01 -14.73
C THR A 458 10.91 6.94 -13.57
N TRP A 459 12.07 6.85 -12.94
CA TRP A 459 12.47 7.76 -11.87
C TRP A 459 12.59 9.21 -12.36
N ARG A 460 13.17 9.42 -13.55
CA ARG A 460 13.26 10.75 -14.14
C ARG A 460 11.86 11.33 -14.38
N HIS A 461 10.92 10.53 -14.90
CA HIS A 461 9.54 10.96 -15.10
C HIS A 461 8.85 11.30 -13.78
N ILE A 462 8.95 10.47 -12.75
CA ILE A 462 8.40 10.77 -11.41
C ILE A 462 8.89 12.13 -10.90
N ILE A 463 10.16 12.46 -11.08
CA ILE A 463 10.72 13.73 -10.63
C ILE A 463 10.09 14.92 -11.37
N LEU A 464 9.86 14.78 -12.67
CA LEU A 464 9.19 15.82 -13.47
C LEU A 464 7.72 15.99 -13.03
N GLU A 465 7.02 14.89 -12.76
CA GLU A 465 5.64 14.92 -12.29
C GLU A 465 5.50 15.51 -10.88
N VAL A 466 6.46 15.28 -9.99
CA VAL A 466 6.48 15.94 -8.67
C VAL A 466 6.51 17.47 -8.81
N ASP A 467 7.28 18.00 -9.76
CA ASP A 467 7.37 19.43 -10.01
C ASP A 467 6.01 20.02 -10.44
N SER A 468 5.24 19.29 -11.25
CA SER A 468 3.94 19.73 -11.76
C SER A 468 2.79 19.52 -10.76
N LEU A 469 2.80 18.42 -10.01
CA LEU A 469 1.71 18.04 -9.11
C LEU A 469 1.84 18.60 -7.68
N LEU A 470 3.06 18.94 -7.24
CA LEU A 470 3.29 19.43 -5.87
C LEU A 470 2.41 20.64 -5.46
N PRO A 471 2.13 21.62 -6.35
CA PRO A 471 1.23 22.73 -6.04
C PRO A 471 -0.18 22.29 -5.64
N THR A 472 -0.65 21.18 -6.15
CA THR A 472 -1.99 20.62 -5.88
C THR A 472 -2.09 20.07 -4.46
N PHE A 473 -1.01 19.44 -3.96
CA PHE A 473 -0.97 18.83 -2.63
C PHE A 473 -0.62 19.80 -1.51
N ILE A 474 0.13 20.87 -1.79
CA ILE A 474 0.57 21.84 -0.77
C ILE A 474 0.00 23.23 -1.07
N LYS A 475 -1.10 23.57 -0.39
CA LYS A 475 -1.80 24.85 -0.60
C LYS A 475 -1.05 26.07 -0.03
N SER A 476 -0.29 25.91 1.06
CA SER A 476 0.50 27.00 1.67
C SER A 476 1.71 27.38 0.80
N PRO A 477 1.83 28.65 0.31
CA PRO A 477 2.95 29.06 -0.53
C PRO A 477 4.32 28.91 0.14
N ILE A 478 4.42 29.22 1.44
CA ILE A 478 5.67 29.17 2.20
C ILE A 478 6.10 27.71 2.40
N THR A 479 5.18 26.87 2.87
CA THR A 479 5.43 25.43 3.06
C THR A 479 5.78 24.77 1.73
N ARG A 480 5.07 25.13 0.65
CA ARG A 480 5.32 24.64 -0.70
C ARG A 480 6.72 25.01 -1.18
N ALA A 481 7.15 26.29 -1.07
CA ALA A 481 8.46 26.71 -1.51
C ALA A 481 9.62 26.00 -0.75
N PHE A 482 9.44 25.76 0.55
CA PHE A 482 10.42 25.04 1.36
C PHE A 482 10.45 23.55 1.02
N THR A 483 9.29 22.90 0.99
CA THR A 483 9.18 21.46 0.65
C THR A 483 9.66 21.19 -0.78
N TYR A 484 9.32 22.06 -1.73
CA TYR A 484 9.77 21.99 -3.11
C TYR A 484 11.31 21.99 -3.23
N ARG A 485 11.99 22.91 -2.53
CA ARG A 485 13.47 22.96 -2.57
C ARG A 485 14.11 21.69 -2.03
N ILE A 486 13.59 21.15 -0.94
CA ILE A 486 14.11 19.91 -0.35
C ILE A 486 13.85 18.71 -1.28
N LEU A 487 12.63 18.59 -1.79
CA LEU A 487 12.28 17.50 -2.70
C LEU A 487 13.08 17.59 -4.00
N LYS A 488 13.22 18.76 -4.58
CA LYS A 488 14.02 18.96 -5.80
C LYS A 488 15.50 18.63 -5.60
N PHE A 489 16.07 19.02 -4.47
CA PHE A 489 17.44 18.67 -4.13
C PHE A 489 17.61 17.16 -3.91
N GLY A 490 16.69 16.53 -3.17
CA GLY A 490 16.69 15.08 -2.95
C GLY A 490 16.48 14.30 -4.24
N ALA A 491 15.54 14.74 -5.08
CA ALA A 491 15.24 14.17 -6.39
C ALA A 491 16.46 14.24 -7.34
N LYS A 492 17.13 15.40 -7.38
CA LYS A 492 18.36 15.52 -8.17
C LYS A 492 19.45 14.55 -7.68
N LYS A 493 19.68 14.48 -6.38
CA LYS A 493 20.66 13.53 -5.81
C LYS A 493 20.30 12.08 -6.11
N LEU A 494 19.02 11.73 -6.09
CA LEU A 494 18.56 10.38 -6.41
C LEU A 494 18.83 10.03 -7.86
N ILE A 495 18.47 10.91 -8.82
CA ILE A 495 18.70 10.63 -10.24
C ILE A 495 20.21 10.60 -10.58
N ASP A 496 20.99 11.50 -9.97
CA ASP A 496 22.46 11.49 -10.14
C ASP A 496 23.07 10.19 -9.61
N ALA A 497 22.59 9.69 -8.46
CA ALA A 497 23.05 8.41 -7.89
C ALA A 497 22.64 7.20 -8.74
N ILE A 498 21.42 7.18 -9.30
CA ILE A 498 20.98 6.13 -10.23
C ILE A 498 21.82 6.16 -11.50
N ALA A 499 22.08 7.35 -12.06
CA ALA A 499 22.90 7.53 -13.24
C ALA A 499 24.37 7.06 -13.00
N GLU A 500 24.96 7.42 -11.86
CA GLU A 500 26.30 6.97 -11.47
C GLU A 500 26.36 5.45 -11.30
N TRP A 501 25.34 4.87 -10.63
CA TRP A 501 25.25 3.41 -10.48
C TRP A 501 25.17 2.70 -11.84
N GLY A 502 24.37 3.22 -12.79
CA GLY A 502 24.31 2.70 -14.15
C GLY A 502 25.65 2.76 -14.88
N ARG A 503 26.34 3.90 -14.83
CA ARG A 503 27.68 4.05 -15.44
C ARG A 503 28.69 3.07 -14.85
N ASN A 504 28.63 2.82 -13.55
CA ASN A 504 29.50 1.84 -12.87
C ASN A 504 29.22 0.41 -13.31
N LYS A 505 28.01 0.11 -13.82
CA LYS A 505 27.63 -1.16 -14.45
C LYS A 505 27.92 -1.19 -15.98
N GLY A 506 28.40 -0.09 -16.54
CA GLY A 506 28.71 0.04 -17.98
C GLY A 506 27.53 0.52 -18.82
N TYR A 507 26.44 1.00 -18.21
CA TYR A 507 25.24 1.47 -18.90
C TYR A 507 25.23 3.00 -19.01
N ASP A 508 24.80 3.52 -20.16
CA ASP A 508 24.73 4.96 -20.42
C ASP A 508 23.33 5.52 -20.13
N PRO A 509 23.15 6.36 -19.10
CA PRO A 509 21.88 6.96 -18.76
C PRO A 509 21.25 7.80 -19.90
N GLU A 510 22.09 8.43 -20.76
CA GLU A 510 21.57 9.24 -21.86
C GLU A 510 20.92 8.39 -22.94
N ARG A 511 21.40 7.15 -23.17
CA ARG A 511 20.77 6.21 -24.08
C ARG A 511 19.36 5.81 -23.62
N ALA A 512 19.10 5.78 -22.31
CA ALA A 512 17.77 5.50 -21.77
C ALA A 512 16.70 6.47 -22.28
N LEU A 513 17.07 7.67 -22.68
CA LEU A 513 16.20 8.73 -23.17
C LEU A 513 16.04 8.71 -24.68
N LEU A 514 16.93 8.01 -25.38
CA LEU A 514 16.97 7.93 -26.87
C LEU A 514 16.29 6.66 -27.40
N ILE A 515 15.97 5.70 -26.56
CA ILE A 515 15.24 4.51 -26.96
C ILE A 515 13.79 4.93 -27.22
N SER A 516 13.57 5.46 -28.42
CA SER A 516 12.25 5.52 -29.02
C SER A 516 11.98 4.19 -29.72
N ALA A 517 10.80 3.70 -29.51
CA ALA A 517 10.31 2.47 -30.11
C ALA A 517 10.35 2.48 -31.65
#